data_026cb6f70526f11d4c83f190b96f11a1
#
_entry.id   026cb6f70526f11d4c83f190b96f11a1
#
_cell.length_a   1.000
_cell.length_b   1.000
_cell.length_c   1.000
_cell.angle_alpha   90.00
_cell.angle_beta   90.00
_cell.angle_gamma   90.00
#
_symmetry.space_group_name_H-M   'P 1'
#
loop_
_entity.id
_entity.type
_entity.pdbx_description
1 polymer ?
#
loop_
_entity_poly.entity_id
_entity_poly.type
_entity_poly.pdbx_seq_one_letter_code
_entity_poly.pdbx_strand_id
1 'polypeptide(L)'
;KTRLILNIFKKFQKIEYFPIDISEILAESSEVLQSEYDNLHITGIIDTYEGGLEFLKNYDTKKNLIIFLGSSYGNFAPDDGVQFLKKINSTMKSGDLFLIGLDLVKDSSILESAYNDSEGVTAAFNLNVLSRINAELDADFDLDTFTHHSVYNEKSQRIEMYLKSLVNQSIVISKSGVTIPLRKDELIHTEYSHKFKLSQLDTLFEDTGFMVNHTWCDEKKHFSLTLLSKK
;
A
#
# COMPACT_ATOMS: atom_id res chain seq x y z
N LYS A 1 -6.34 12.25 0.02
CA LYS A 1 -7.37 11.36 -0.57
C LYS A 1 -8.54 11.22 0.40
N THR A 2 -8.32 10.78 1.65
CA THR A 2 -9.35 10.61 2.70
C THR A 2 -10.18 11.87 2.91
N ARG A 3 -9.55 13.06 3.02
CA ARG A 3 -10.26 14.33 3.18
C ARG A 3 -11.26 14.64 2.05
N LEU A 4 -10.96 14.24 0.81
CA LEU A 4 -11.90 14.42 -0.32
C LEU A 4 -13.17 13.62 -0.11
N ILE A 5 -13.06 12.40 0.40
CA ILE A 5 -14.19 11.53 0.71
C ILE A 5 -14.97 12.08 1.90
N LEU A 6 -14.28 12.42 2.99
CA LEU A 6 -14.90 12.98 4.19
C LEU A 6 -15.64 14.29 3.90
N ASN A 7 -15.12 15.15 3.02
CA ASN A 7 -15.80 16.38 2.61
C ASN A 7 -17.16 16.13 1.95
N ILE A 8 -17.28 15.01 1.21
CA ILE A 8 -18.58 14.61 0.62
C ILE A 8 -19.54 14.15 1.73
N PHE A 9 -19.00 13.47 2.75
CA PHE A 9 -19.79 12.95 3.87
C PHE A 9 -20.14 13.99 4.94
N LYS A 10 -19.59 15.22 4.89
CA LYS A 10 -19.94 16.31 5.82
C LYS A 10 -21.44 16.57 5.97
N LYS A 11 -22.24 16.23 4.95
CA LYS A 11 -23.70 16.39 4.96
C LYS A 11 -24.44 15.36 5.84
N PHE A 12 -23.75 14.31 6.29
CA PHE A 12 -24.36 13.32 7.18
C PHE A 12 -24.23 13.75 8.64
N GLN A 13 -25.17 13.31 9.48
CA GLN A 13 -25.21 13.71 10.90
C GLN A 13 -24.04 13.18 11.71
N LYS A 14 -23.56 11.98 11.39
CA LYS A 14 -22.44 11.30 12.04
C LYS A 14 -21.67 10.45 11.04
N ILE A 15 -20.34 10.54 11.11
CA ILE A 15 -19.41 9.70 10.34
C ILE A 15 -18.56 8.95 11.36
N GLU A 16 -18.49 7.62 11.22
CA GLU A 16 -17.54 6.79 11.94
C GLU A 16 -16.43 6.39 10.95
N TYR A 17 -15.18 6.62 11.33
CA TYR A 17 -14.01 6.33 10.51
C TYR A 17 -13.04 5.44 11.29
N PHE A 18 -12.65 4.32 10.68
CA PHE A 18 -11.77 3.31 11.24
C PHE A 18 -10.51 3.20 10.39
N PRO A 19 -9.50 4.08 10.57
CA PRO A 19 -8.22 3.90 9.92
C PRO A 19 -7.48 2.71 10.54
N ILE A 20 -6.88 1.88 9.67
CA ILE A 20 -6.09 0.70 10.05
C ILE A 20 -4.68 0.93 9.53
N ASP A 21 -3.70 0.90 10.40
CA ASP A 21 -2.28 1.00 10.06
C ASP A 21 -1.44 0.37 11.18
N ILE A 22 -0.28 -0.20 10.84
CA ILE A 22 0.65 -0.77 11.81
C ILE A 22 1.48 0.30 12.53
N SER A 23 1.46 1.54 12.04
CA SER A 23 2.26 2.65 12.54
C SER A 23 1.56 3.39 13.67
N GLU A 24 2.28 3.68 14.75
CA GLU A 24 1.81 4.48 15.88
C GLU A 24 1.48 5.94 15.48
N ILE A 25 2.01 6.45 14.37
CA ILE A 25 1.67 7.78 13.83
C ILE A 25 0.18 7.89 13.47
N LEU A 26 -0.53 6.77 13.41
CA LEU A 26 -1.97 6.73 13.20
C LEU A 26 -2.71 7.53 14.28
N ALA A 27 -2.24 7.50 15.52
CA ALA A 27 -2.86 8.24 16.63
C ALA A 27 -2.82 9.75 16.37
N GLU A 28 -1.63 10.30 16.12
CA GLU A 28 -1.45 11.73 15.82
C GLU A 28 -2.23 12.16 14.57
N SER A 29 -2.14 11.37 13.49
CA SER A 29 -2.87 11.64 12.25
C SER A 29 -4.39 11.64 12.45
N SER A 30 -4.89 10.79 13.34
CA SER A 30 -6.31 10.72 13.68
C SER A 30 -6.76 11.93 14.47
N GLU A 31 -5.97 12.40 15.43
CA GLU A 31 -6.27 13.61 16.21
C GLU A 31 -6.34 14.85 15.31
N VAL A 32 -5.36 15.03 14.43
CA VAL A 32 -5.35 16.12 13.44
C VAL A 32 -6.61 16.05 12.57
N LEU A 33 -6.94 14.88 12.03
CA LEU A 33 -8.10 14.72 11.18
C LEU A 33 -9.42 14.95 11.94
N GLN A 34 -9.51 14.46 13.18
CA GLN A 34 -10.68 14.65 14.05
C GLN A 34 -10.97 16.14 14.29
N SER A 35 -9.93 16.97 14.45
CA SER A 35 -10.07 18.42 14.69
C SER A 35 -10.62 19.20 13.50
N GLU A 36 -10.60 18.62 12.30
CA GLU A 36 -11.08 19.27 11.06
C GLU A 36 -12.58 19.03 10.78
N TYR A 37 -13.23 18.12 11.53
CA TYR A 37 -14.62 17.69 11.25
C TYR A 37 -15.42 17.46 12.52
N ASP A 38 -16.43 18.30 12.76
CA ASP A 38 -17.28 18.24 13.96
C ASP A 38 -18.15 16.97 14.05
N ASN A 39 -18.49 16.37 12.91
CA ASN A 39 -19.36 15.20 12.82
C ASN A 39 -18.62 13.88 12.60
N LEU A 40 -17.29 13.89 12.63
CA LEU A 40 -16.42 12.74 12.46
C LEU A 40 -16.06 12.15 13.83
N HIS A 41 -16.20 10.85 13.95
CA HIS A 41 -15.67 10.07 15.07
C HIS A 41 -14.67 9.05 14.55
N ILE A 42 -13.43 9.13 15.05
CA ILE A 42 -12.34 8.27 14.62
C ILE A 42 -12.01 7.24 15.70
N THR A 43 -11.93 5.98 15.29
CA THR A 43 -11.36 4.90 16.10
C THR A 43 -10.17 4.32 15.32
N GLY A 44 -8.95 4.74 15.65
CA GLY A 44 -7.71 4.23 15.04
C GLY A 44 -7.44 2.79 15.48
N ILE A 45 -7.11 1.93 14.54
CA ILE A 45 -6.77 0.52 14.78
C ILE A 45 -5.30 0.34 14.41
N ILE A 46 -4.42 0.27 15.42
CA ILE A 46 -2.98 0.01 15.22
C ILE A 46 -2.80 -1.51 15.17
N ASP A 47 -2.86 -2.06 13.98
CA ASP A 47 -2.77 -3.50 13.72
C ASP A 47 -2.47 -3.74 12.24
N THR A 48 -2.22 -5.01 11.88
CA THR A 48 -2.19 -5.44 10.48
C THR A 48 -3.56 -5.26 9.82
N TYR A 49 -3.61 -5.34 8.49
CA TYR A 49 -4.89 -5.29 7.77
C TYR A 49 -5.84 -6.40 8.22
N GLU A 50 -5.30 -7.61 8.47
CA GLU A 50 -6.07 -8.77 8.91
C GLU A 50 -6.67 -8.56 10.30
N GLY A 51 -5.89 -8.03 11.24
CA GLY A 51 -6.36 -7.71 12.59
C GLY A 51 -7.43 -6.64 12.59
N GLY A 52 -7.22 -5.56 11.83
CA GLY A 52 -8.21 -4.52 11.65
C GLY A 52 -9.50 -4.99 11.00
N LEU A 53 -9.44 -5.87 9.99
CA LEU A 53 -10.61 -6.47 9.36
C LEU A 53 -11.36 -7.40 10.32
N GLU A 54 -10.67 -8.13 11.19
CA GLU A 54 -11.33 -8.97 12.20
C GLU A 54 -12.03 -8.12 13.27
N PHE A 55 -11.43 -6.99 13.68
CA PHE A 55 -12.10 -6.01 14.53
C PHE A 55 -13.41 -5.51 13.89
N LEU A 56 -13.36 -5.08 12.61
CA LEU A 56 -14.51 -4.56 11.88
C LEU A 56 -15.61 -5.60 11.68
N LYS A 57 -15.26 -6.87 11.52
CA LYS A 57 -16.23 -7.97 11.39
C LYS A 57 -17.13 -8.10 12.61
N ASN A 58 -16.57 -7.85 13.79
CA ASN A 58 -17.28 -7.95 15.07
C ASN A 58 -17.90 -6.62 15.51
N TYR A 59 -17.60 -5.52 14.81
CA TYR A 59 -18.15 -4.21 15.10
C TYR A 59 -19.55 -4.07 14.49
N ASP A 60 -20.53 -3.68 15.30
CA ASP A 60 -21.93 -3.55 14.84
C ASP A 60 -22.14 -2.21 14.12
N THR A 61 -21.96 -2.23 12.81
CA THR A 61 -22.23 -1.07 11.93
C THR A 61 -23.41 -1.37 11.02
N LYS A 62 -24.12 -0.33 10.59
CA LYS A 62 -25.27 -0.48 9.67
C LYS A 62 -24.81 -0.81 8.26
N LYS A 63 -23.85 -0.05 7.71
CA LYS A 63 -23.23 -0.25 6.39
C LYS A 63 -21.83 0.34 6.40
N ASN A 64 -20.88 -0.36 5.79
CA ASN A 64 -19.50 0.07 5.69
C ASN A 64 -19.14 0.40 4.23
N LEU A 65 -18.31 1.42 4.07
CA LEU A 65 -17.49 1.62 2.89
C LEU A 65 -16.03 1.32 3.28
N ILE A 66 -15.55 0.15 2.89
CA ILE A 66 -14.13 -0.21 3.04
C ILE A 66 -13.36 0.49 1.92
N ILE A 67 -12.22 1.08 2.25
CA ILE A 67 -11.43 1.88 1.31
C ILE A 67 -9.99 1.40 1.32
N PHE A 68 -9.46 1.02 0.15
CA PHE A 68 -8.06 0.64 -0.01
C PHE A 68 -7.47 1.37 -1.21
N LEU A 69 -6.76 2.47 -0.94
CA LEU A 69 -6.31 3.43 -1.94
C LEU A 69 -4.78 3.51 -2.01
N GLY A 70 -4.26 4.16 -3.07
CA GLY A 70 -2.84 4.45 -3.23
C GLY A 70 -2.06 3.37 -3.96
N SER A 71 -2.76 2.38 -4.51
CA SER A 71 -2.15 1.22 -5.19
C SER A 71 -1.32 0.31 -4.28
N SER A 72 -1.48 0.43 -2.96
CA SER A 72 -0.79 -0.45 -1.99
C SER A 72 -1.11 -1.94 -2.20
N TYR A 73 -2.23 -2.25 -2.87
CA TYR A 73 -2.55 -3.60 -3.32
C TYR A 73 -1.49 -4.18 -4.26
N GLY A 74 -0.82 -3.33 -5.04
CA GLY A 74 0.29 -3.73 -5.92
C GLY A 74 1.53 -4.25 -5.20
N ASN A 75 1.64 -4.04 -3.89
CA ASN A 75 2.78 -4.51 -3.10
C ASN A 75 2.62 -5.96 -2.63
N PHE A 76 1.42 -6.54 -2.73
CA PHE A 76 1.21 -7.95 -2.44
C PHE A 76 1.81 -8.85 -3.52
N ALA A 77 2.34 -10.01 -3.12
CA ALA A 77 2.52 -11.10 -4.07
C ALA A 77 1.15 -11.52 -4.64
N PRO A 78 1.05 -12.03 -5.88
CA PRO A 78 -0.23 -12.29 -6.53
C PRO A 78 -1.20 -13.15 -5.70
N ASP A 79 -0.70 -14.25 -5.12
CA ASP A 79 -1.52 -15.15 -4.31
C ASP A 79 -1.96 -14.49 -3.00
N ASP A 80 -1.09 -13.71 -2.36
CA ASP A 80 -1.40 -12.97 -1.12
C ASP A 80 -2.45 -11.89 -1.40
N GLY A 81 -2.35 -11.21 -2.55
CA GLY A 81 -3.36 -10.24 -2.98
C GLY A 81 -4.74 -10.87 -3.15
N VAL A 82 -4.81 -12.06 -3.76
CA VAL A 82 -6.07 -12.81 -3.88
C VAL A 82 -6.62 -13.19 -2.50
N GLN A 83 -5.77 -13.66 -1.57
CA GLN A 83 -6.22 -13.98 -0.20
C GLN A 83 -6.69 -12.73 0.54
N PHE A 84 -6.01 -11.61 0.38
CA PHE A 84 -6.42 -10.33 0.96
C PHE A 84 -7.82 -9.89 0.47
N LEU A 85 -8.09 -9.96 -0.84
CA LEU A 85 -9.40 -9.66 -1.40
C LEU A 85 -10.48 -10.60 -0.83
N LYS A 86 -10.21 -11.90 -0.78
CA LYS A 86 -11.13 -12.88 -0.16
C LYS A 86 -11.38 -12.59 1.32
N LYS A 87 -10.36 -12.15 2.05
CA LYS A 87 -10.51 -11.76 3.46
C LYS A 87 -11.43 -10.53 3.59
N ILE A 88 -11.22 -9.48 2.79
CA ILE A 88 -12.12 -8.32 2.75
C ILE A 88 -13.55 -8.77 2.45
N ASN A 89 -13.75 -9.57 1.39
CA ASN A 89 -15.07 -10.06 1.02
C ASN A 89 -15.75 -10.81 2.18
N SER A 90 -15.00 -11.67 2.89
CA SER A 90 -15.54 -12.44 4.03
C SER A 90 -15.90 -11.57 5.24
N THR A 91 -15.28 -10.40 5.38
CA THR A 91 -15.57 -9.43 6.44
C THR A 91 -16.81 -8.60 6.13
N MET A 92 -17.10 -8.37 4.85
CA MET A 92 -18.23 -7.55 4.42
C MET A 92 -19.57 -8.20 4.72
N LYS A 93 -20.50 -7.37 5.19
CA LYS A 93 -21.91 -7.70 5.38
C LYS A 93 -22.71 -7.35 4.11
N SER A 94 -23.93 -7.83 4.01
CA SER A 94 -24.82 -7.45 2.90
C SER A 94 -25.08 -5.95 2.90
N GLY A 95 -24.84 -5.31 1.76
CA GLY A 95 -24.97 -3.87 1.56
C GLY A 95 -23.72 -3.05 1.88
N ASP A 96 -22.64 -3.67 2.35
CA ASP A 96 -21.32 -3.03 2.42
C ASP A 96 -20.73 -2.83 1.02
N LEU A 97 -19.87 -1.83 0.91
CA LEU A 97 -19.15 -1.51 -0.32
C LEU A 97 -17.64 -1.52 -0.08
N PHE A 98 -16.90 -1.85 -1.12
CA PHE A 98 -15.45 -1.81 -1.11
C PHE A 98 -14.94 -0.94 -2.27
N LEU A 99 -14.12 0.05 -1.96
CA LEU A 99 -13.51 0.97 -2.93
C LEU A 99 -12.00 0.69 -2.99
N ILE A 100 -11.53 0.21 -4.13
CA ILE A 100 -10.12 -0.09 -4.36
C ILE A 100 -9.53 0.78 -5.46
N GLY A 101 -8.31 1.27 -5.25
CA GLY A 101 -7.54 2.05 -6.22
C GLY A 101 -6.32 1.28 -6.70
N LEU A 102 -6.19 1.11 -8.02
CA LEU A 102 -5.14 0.31 -8.64
C LEU A 102 -4.39 1.11 -9.71
N ASP A 103 -3.07 1.03 -9.67
CA ASP A 103 -2.19 1.58 -10.70
C ASP A 103 -2.18 0.65 -11.91
N LEU A 104 -2.44 1.22 -13.11
CA LEU A 104 -2.61 0.45 -14.33
C LEU A 104 -1.29 0.35 -15.11
N VAL A 105 -1.19 -0.71 -15.91
CA VAL A 105 -0.12 -0.84 -16.91
C VAL A 105 -0.19 0.34 -17.87
N LYS A 106 0.92 0.99 -18.08
CA LYS A 106 1.11 2.14 -18.97
C LYS A 106 2.53 2.10 -19.54
N ASP A 107 2.90 3.10 -20.31
CA ASP A 107 4.25 3.22 -20.89
C ASP A 107 5.34 3.03 -19.82
N SER A 108 6.35 2.21 -20.12
CA SER A 108 7.44 1.88 -19.19
C SER A 108 8.22 3.11 -18.75
N SER A 109 8.40 4.08 -19.63
CA SER A 109 9.11 5.32 -19.30
C SER A 109 8.37 6.16 -18.25
N ILE A 110 7.03 6.15 -18.26
CA ILE A 110 6.21 6.81 -17.26
C ILE A 110 6.32 6.09 -15.91
N LEU A 111 6.30 4.75 -15.94
CA LEU A 111 6.43 3.94 -14.74
C LEU A 111 7.82 4.10 -14.12
N GLU A 112 8.88 3.97 -14.91
CA GLU A 112 10.24 4.08 -14.41
C GLU A 112 10.57 5.48 -13.89
N SER A 113 10.12 6.54 -14.57
CA SER A 113 10.33 7.91 -14.10
C SER A 113 9.60 8.22 -12.80
N ALA A 114 8.48 7.56 -12.53
CA ALA A 114 7.75 7.73 -11.27
C ALA A 114 8.47 7.10 -10.06
N TYR A 115 9.32 6.10 -10.29
CA TYR A 115 10.11 5.43 -9.24
C TYR A 115 11.61 5.82 -9.27
N ASN A 116 12.04 6.58 -10.28
CA ASN A 116 13.37 7.21 -10.40
C ASN A 116 13.18 8.72 -10.58
N ASP A 117 12.41 9.34 -9.70
CA ASP A 117 12.08 10.76 -9.78
C ASP A 117 13.32 11.66 -9.68
N SER A 118 13.35 12.73 -10.47
CA SER A 118 14.48 13.65 -10.56
C SER A 118 14.80 14.40 -9.26
N GLU A 119 13.82 14.48 -8.35
CA GLU A 119 13.99 15.08 -7.02
C GLU A 119 14.62 14.11 -6.02
N GLY A 120 14.71 12.81 -6.38
CA GLY A 120 15.31 11.77 -5.54
C GLY A 120 14.49 11.39 -4.30
N VAL A 121 13.19 11.74 -4.29
CA VAL A 121 12.31 11.43 -3.15
C VAL A 121 12.15 9.92 -2.97
N THR A 122 11.94 9.18 -4.07
CA THR A 122 11.82 7.72 -4.04
C THR A 122 13.14 7.08 -3.63
N ALA A 123 14.28 7.60 -4.09
CA ALA A 123 15.59 7.11 -3.68
C ALA A 123 15.83 7.30 -2.18
N ALA A 124 15.52 8.47 -1.64
CA ALA A 124 15.63 8.75 -0.21
C ALA A 124 14.70 7.85 0.62
N PHE A 125 13.46 7.64 0.16
CA PHE A 125 12.50 6.71 0.79
C PHE A 125 13.06 5.28 0.83
N ASN A 126 13.63 4.80 -0.26
CA ASN A 126 14.17 3.44 -0.34
C ASN A 126 15.40 3.27 0.56
N LEU A 127 16.35 4.24 0.55
CA LEU A 127 17.53 4.24 1.41
C LEU A 127 17.18 4.31 2.91
N ASN A 128 16.05 4.92 3.26
CA ASN A 128 15.59 4.99 4.64
C ASN A 128 15.33 3.59 5.26
N VAL A 129 15.11 2.56 4.46
CA VAL A 129 15.01 1.17 4.96
C VAL A 129 16.30 0.78 5.69
N LEU A 130 17.48 1.13 5.14
CA LEU A 130 18.78 0.85 5.78
C LEU A 130 18.95 1.65 7.07
N SER A 131 18.54 2.93 7.07
CA SER A 131 18.57 3.77 8.29
C SER A 131 17.74 3.14 9.41
N ARG A 132 16.57 2.63 9.07
CA ARG A 132 15.70 1.95 10.04
C ARG A 132 16.31 0.65 10.55
N ILE A 133 16.88 -0.16 9.66
CA ILE A 133 17.55 -1.42 10.06
C ILE A 133 18.72 -1.11 10.99
N ASN A 134 19.51 -0.06 10.71
CA ASN A 134 20.59 0.39 11.60
C ASN A 134 20.03 0.75 12.98
N ALA A 135 19.00 1.57 13.04
CA ALA A 135 18.43 2.02 14.31
C ALA A 135 17.71 0.92 15.10
N GLU A 136 16.94 0.08 14.42
CA GLU A 136 16.07 -0.91 15.06
C GLU A 136 16.81 -2.22 15.39
N LEU A 137 17.77 -2.63 14.54
CA LEU A 137 18.46 -3.91 14.65
C LEU A 137 19.96 -3.79 14.98
N ASP A 138 20.45 -2.58 15.28
CA ASP A 138 21.85 -2.29 15.57
C ASP A 138 22.77 -2.81 14.44
N ALA A 139 22.46 -2.38 13.20
CA ALA A 139 23.23 -2.72 12.02
C ALA A 139 24.20 -1.59 11.65
N ASP A 140 25.16 -1.89 10.77
CA ASP A 140 26.23 -0.97 10.36
C ASP A 140 26.21 -0.62 8.85
N PHE A 141 25.03 -0.54 8.25
CA PHE A 141 24.90 -0.07 6.86
C PHE A 141 25.45 1.35 6.72
N ASP A 142 26.48 1.53 5.90
CA ASP A 142 26.92 2.84 5.45
C ASP A 142 26.09 3.26 4.22
N LEU A 143 25.17 4.19 4.40
CA LEU A 143 24.20 4.59 3.35
C LEU A 143 24.89 5.16 2.11
N ASP A 144 26.06 5.79 2.25
CA ASP A 144 26.83 6.37 1.15
C ASP A 144 27.40 5.30 0.21
N THR A 145 27.41 4.04 0.66
CA THR A 145 27.84 2.88 -0.13
C THR A 145 26.71 2.17 -0.86
N PHE A 146 25.49 2.73 -0.83
CA PHE A 146 24.32 2.21 -1.51
C PHE A 146 23.70 3.23 -2.44
N THR A 147 23.03 2.75 -3.47
CA THR A 147 22.22 3.60 -4.36
C THR A 147 20.88 2.93 -4.65
N HIS A 148 19.86 3.74 -4.80
CA HIS A 148 18.56 3.29 -5.27
C HIS A 148 18.64 2.78 -6.72
N HIS A 149 17.94 1.70 -7.01
CA HIS A 149 17.78 1.14 -8.34
C HIS A 149 16.37 0.65 -8.52
N SER A 150 15.70 1.09 -9.56
CA SER A 150 14.32 0.70 -9.86
C SER A 150 14.18 0.39 -11.36
N VAL A 151 13.47 -0.70 -11.67
CA VAL A 151 13.21 -1.14 -13.04
C VAL A 151 11.76 -1.58 -13.20
N TYR A 152 11.20 -1.39 -14.39
CA TYR A 152 9.92 -1.98 -14.74
C TYR A 152 10.13 -3.35 -15.41
N ASN A 153 9.63 -4.40 -14.77
CA ASN A 153 9.61 -5.74 -15.30
C ASN A 153 8.33 -5.95 -16.11
N GLU A 154 8.41 -5.79 -17.44
CA GLU A 154 7.26 -5.93 -18.34
C GLU A 154 6.62 -7.32 -18.29
N LYS A 155 7.41 -8.38 -18.13
CA LYS A 155 6.91 -9.77 -18.07
C LYS A 155 6.05 -9.99 -16.84
N SER A 156 6.47 -9.46 -15.70
CA SER A 156 5.78 -9.57 -14.42
C SER A 156 4.83 -8.39 -14.16
N GLN A 157 4.82 -7.39 -15.05
CA GLN A 157 4.00 -6.17 -14.96
C GLN A 157 4.11 -5.48 -13.60
N ARG A 158 5.35 -5.27 -13.15
CA ARG A 158 5.62 -4.63 -11.86
C ARG A 158 6.89 -3.78 -11.89
N ILE A 159 6.91 -2.76 -11.07
CA ILE A 159 8.15 -2.13 -10.65
C ILE A 159 8.84 -3.02 -9.62
N GLU A 160 10.14 -3.14 -9.74
CA GLU A 160 11.01 -3.81 -8.78
C GLU A 160 12.00 -2.77 -8.24
N MET A 161 11.98 -2.55 -6.93
CA MET A 161 12.87 -1.61 -6.26
C MET A 161 13.96 -2.38 -5.53
N TYR A 162 15.17 -1.85 -5.64
CA TYR A 162 16.36 -2.43 -5.04
C TYR A 162 17.24 -1.34 -4.41
N LEU A 163 18.06 -1.76 -3.47
CA LEU A 163 19.26 -1.05 -3.02
C LEU A 163 20.48 -1.77 -3.57
N LYS A 164 21.30 -1.05 -4.32
CA LYS A 164 22.49 -1.60 -4.97
C LYS A 164 23.73 -1.22 -4.19
N SER A 165 24.56 -2.21 -3.82
CA SER A 165 25.82 -1.98 -3.17
C SER A 165 26.84 -1.42 -4.17
N LEU A 166 27.53 -0.32 -3.81
CA LEU A 166 28.54 0.33 -4.64
C LEU A 166 29.95 -0.25 -4.45
N VAL A 167 30.13 -1.06 -3.40
CA VAL A 167 31.42 -1.63 -3.00
C VAL A 167 31.27 -3.09 -2.55
N ASN A 168 32.40 -3.80 -2.44
CA ASN A 168 32.41 -5.07 -1.70
C ASN A 168 32.47 -4.74 -0.20
N GLN A 169 31.53 -5.27 0.57
CA GLN A 169 31.41 -4.99 2.00
C GLN A 169 30.78 -6.15 2.77
N SER A 170 30.84 -6.08 4.07
CA SER A 170 30.12 -7.01 4.96
C SER A 170 29.36 -6.18 5.97
N ILE A 171 28.06 -6.44 6.08
CA ILE A 171 27.18 -5.73 7.01
C ILE A 171 26.94 -6.62 8.22
N VAL A 172 27.12 -6.08 9.40
CA VAL A 172 26.80 -6.76 10.66
C VAL A 172 25.47 -6.26 11.18
N ILE A 173 24.56 -7.17 11.51
CA ILE A 173 23.29 -6.88 12.18
C ILE A 173 23.41 -7.44 13.60
N SER A 174 23.83 -6.59 14.54
CA SER A 174 24.26 -7.01 15.88
C SER A 174 23.16 -7.70 16.67
N LYS A 175 21.92 -7.18 16.63
CA LYS A 175 20.79 -7.79 17.37
C LYS A 175 20.41 -9.18 16.90
N SER A 176 20.67 -9.52 15.64
CA SER A 176 20.41 -10.86 15.10
C SER A 176 21.62 -11.76 15.07
N GLY A 177 22.82 -11.20 15.28
CA GLY A 177 24.10 -11.91 15.16
C GLY A 177 24.45 -12.35 13.74
N VAL A 178 23.83 -11.72 12.72
CA VAL A 178 24.01 -12.07 11.31
C VAL A 178 25.03 -11.12 10.68
N THR A 179 25.93 -11.69 9.86
CA THR A 179 26.82 -10.92 8.97
C THR A 179 26.47 -11.24 7.51
N ILE A 180 26.21 -10.22 6.73
CA ILE A 180 25.79 -10.33 5.32
C ILE A 180 26.93 -9.83 4.44
N PRO A 181 27.65 -10.71 3.71
CA PRO A 181 28.59 -10.27 2.70
C PRO A 181 27.86 -9.76 1.48
N LEU A 182 28.23 -8.60 0.99
CA LEU A 182 27.71 -7.99 -0.23
C LEU A 182 28.86 -7.73 -1.21
N ARG A 183 28.63 -8.07 -2.46
CA ARG A 183 29.53 -7.71 -3.54
C ARG A 183 29.16 -6.37 -4.14
N LYS A 184 30.11 -5.70 -4.72
CA LYS A 184 29.81 -4.54 -5.58
C LYS A 184 28.82 -4.94 -6.65
N ASP A 185 27.84 -4.07 -6.89
CA ASP A 185 26.70 -4.21 -7.81
C ASP A 185 25.64 -5.27 -7.39
N GLU A 186 25.79 -5.86 -6.21
CA GLU A 186 24.75 -6.73 -5.65
C GLU A 186 23.50 -5.95 -5.26
N LEU A 187 22.34 -6.54 -5.53
CA LEU A 187 21.02 -5.92 -5.34
C LEU A 187 20.33 -6.51 -4.12
N ILE A 188 19.87 -5.65 -3.23
CA ILE A 188 18.95 -6.00 -2.14
C ILE A 188 17.56 -5.59 -2.60
N HIS A 189 16.66 -6.54 -2.78
CA HIS A 189 15.27 -6.26 -3.12
C HIS A 189 14.53 -5.62 -1.94
N THR A 190 13.81 -4.53 -2.19
CA THR A 190 13.07 -3.79 -1.16
C THR A 190 11.57 -3.79 -1.38
N GLU A 191 11.09 -3.67 -2.61
CA GLU A 191 9.65 -3.57 -2.89
C GLU A 191 9.30 -4.07 -4.29
N TYR A 192 8.14 -4.74 -4.41
CA TYR A 192 7.41 -4.90 -5.65
C TYR A 192 6.22 -3.95 -5.70
N SER A 193 5.94 -3.42 -6.88
CA SER A 193 4.71 -2.65 -7.13
C SER A 193 4.07 -3.10 -8.44
N HIS A 194 3.13 -4.04 -8.34
CA HIS A 194 2.41 -4.60 -9.48
C HIS A 194 1.51 -3.55 -10.14
N LYS A 195 1.44 -3.61 -11.47
CA LYS A 195 0.56 -2.81 -12.30
C LYS A 195 -0.47 -3.71 -12.95
N PHE A 196 -1.70 -3.24 -13.04
CA PHE A 196 -2.83 -4.07 -13.40
C PHE A 196 -3.33 -3.74 -14.81
N LYS A 197 -3.76 -4.74 -15.56
CA LYS A 197 -4.49 -4.52 -16.81
C LYS A 197 -5.97 -4.34 -16.51
N LEU A 198 -6.55 -3.24 -16.99
CA LEU A 198 -7.98 -2.96 -16.80
C LEU A 198 -8.86 -4.13 -17.24
N SER A 199 -8.49 -4.80 -18.34
CA SER A 199 -9.21 -5.97 -18.88
C SER A 199 -9.20 -7.23 -17.99
N GLN A 200 -8.37 -7.27 -16.96
CA GLN A 200 -8.24 -8.41 -16.05
C GLN A 200 -8.88 -8.14 -14.68
N LEU A 201 -9.28 -6.89 -14.39
CA LEU A 201 -9.79 -6.52 -13.08
C LEU A 201 -11.14 -7.16 -12.77
N ASP A 202 -12.05 -7.23 -13.74
CA ASP A 202 -13.38 -7.83 -13.54
C ASP A 202 -13.24 -9.29 -13.13
N THR A 203 -12.39 -10.06 -13.83
CA THR A 203 -12.11 -11.47 -13.49
C THR A 203 -11.51 -11.60 -12.09
N LEU A 204 -10.50 -10.76 -11.75
CA LEU A 204 -9.86 -10.77 -10.43
C LEU A 204 -10.90 -10.56 -9.31
N PHE A 205 -11.79 -9.59 -9.49
CA PHE A 205 -12.80 -9.30 -8.48
C PHE A 205 -13.89 -10.38 -8.43
N GLU A 206 -14.32 -10.90 -9.57
CA GLU A 206 -15.30 -11.99 -9.63
C GLU A 206 -14.80 -13.26 -8.96
N ASP A 207 -13.56 -13.66 -9.20
CA ASP A 207 -12.91 -14.85 -8.63
C ASP A 207 -12.67 -14.71 -7.11
N THR A 208 -12.70 -13.48 -6.61
CA THR A 208 -12.57 -13.21 -5.17
C THR A 208 -13.90 -12.91 -4.47
N GLY A 209 -15.03 -13.14 -5.18
CA GLY A 209 -16.38 -13.08 -4.62
C GLY A 209 -17.04 -11.71 -4.67
N PHE A 210 -16.49 -10.77 -5.46
CA PHE A 210 -17.08 -9.45 -5.62
C PHE A 210 -17.89 -9.32 -6.90
N MET A 211 -18.83 -8.40 -6.87
CA MET A 211 -19.50 -7.85 -8.03
C MET A 211 -18.97 -6.43 -8.28
N VAL A 212 -18.56 -6.15 -9.51
CA VAL A 212 -18.13 -4.81 -9.92
C VAL A 212 -19.35 -3.92 -10.12
N ASN A 213 -19.49 -2.88 -9.31
CA ASN A 213 -20.58 -1.92 -9.42
C ASN A 213 -20.22 -0.80 -10.40
N HIS A 214 -18.99 -0.29 -10.32
CA HIS A 214 -18.49 0.74 -11.22
C HIS A 214 -16.97 0.83 -11.18
N THR A 215 -16.36 1.15 -12.32
CA THR A 215 -14.94 1.44 -12.45
C THR A 215 -14.74 2.82 -13.10
N TRP A 216 -14.06 3.70 -12.41
CA TRP A 216 -13.59 4.99 -12.92
C TRP A 216 -12.12 4.89 -13.29
N CYS A 217 -11.73 5.60 -14.34
CA CYS A 217 -10.33 5.81 -14.72
C CYS A 217 -10.10 7.29 -14.98
N ASP A 218 -8.85 7.73 -14.86
CA ASP A 218 -8.42 9.00 -15.43
C ASP A 218 -8.48 8.96 -16.98
N GLU A 219 -8.40 10.11 -17.63
CA GLU A 219 -8.50 10.23 -19.09
C GLU A 219 -7.46 9.39 -19.83
N LYS A 220 -6.26 9.23 -19.27
CA LYS A 220 -5.16 8.44 -19.83
C LYS A 220 -5.21 6.96 -19.44
N LYS A 221 -6.15 6.57 -18.59
CA LYS A 221 -6.26 5.23 -18.01
C LYS A 221 -4.97 4.79 -17.32
N HIS A 222 -4.36 5.70 -16.57
CA HIS A 222 -3.17 5.41 -15.77
C HIS A 222 -3.51 4.81 -14.40
N PHE A 223 -4.71 5.09 -13.90
CA PHE A 223 -5.19 4.63 -12.61
C PHE A 223 -6.66 4.24 -12.68
N SER A 224 -7.05 3.21 -11.93
CA SER A 224 -8.46 2.84 -11.78
C SER A 224 -8.91 2.98 -10.33
N LEU A 225 -10.17 3.36 -10.16
CA LEU A 225 -10.88 3.33 -8.90
C LEU A 225 -12.13 2.48 -9.11
N THR A 226 -12.22 1.37 -8.42
CA THR A 226 -13.31 0.41 -8.62
C THR A 226 -14.14 0.26 -7.36
N LEU A 227 -15.45 0.43 -7.49
CA LEU A 227 -16.44 0.20 -6.43
C LEU A 227 -17.01 -1.20 -6.57
N LEU A 228 -16.92 -1.95 -5.49
CA LEU A 228 -17.27 -3.36 -5.41
C LEU A 228 -18.34 -3.59 -4.34
N SER A 229 -19.18 -4.58 -4.55
CA SER A 229 -20.07 -5.15 -3.54
C SER A 229 -19.85 -6.65 -3.42
N LYS A 230 -20.29 -7.21 -2.31
CA LYS A 230 -20.29 -8.67 -2.12
C LYS A 230 -21.31 -9.32 -3.07
N LYS A 231 -20.95 -10.44 -3.72
CA LYS A 231 -21.88 -11.29 -4.47
C LYS A 231 -22.91 -11.95 -3.57
#